data_e0686a6c67b42d161c150775d78a28fd
#
_entry.id   e0686a6c67b42d161c150775d78a28fd
#
_cell.length_a   1.000
_cell.length_b   1.000
_cell.length_c   1.000
_cell.angle_alpha   90.00
_cell.angle_beta   90.00
_cell.angle_gamma   90.00
#
_symmetry.space_group_name_H-M   'P 1'
#
loop_
_entity.id
_entity.type
_entity.pdbx_description
1 polymer ?
#
loop_
_entity_poly.entity_id
_entity_poly.type
_entity_poly.pdbx_seq_one_letter_code
_entity_poly.pdbx_strand_id
1 'polypeptide(L)'
;VYKRQVLHFPVADGGEGILEILTDAFHGHTVPLVAHNPLMQKITTQYGISEDGRTALVEMARISGLPLLPPSRRNPMLTTSYGLGEIIAEALNKGCRHFIIGIGGSATNDAGLGMLQALGFRFFDHDNKLLGSGGQILSRVAAIDTTAVHPALSEASFTIACDVDNPFYGPRGATRIFAGQKGATPEMTEHLEAGMQAIAAVIAQTTGNCLLYTSPSPRDMRRSR
;
A
#
# COMPACT_ATOMS: atom_id res chain seq x y z
N VAL A 1 22.08 11.01 -45.49
CA VAL A 1 21.09 11.42 -44.49
C VAL A 1 20.87 10.25 -43.53
N TYR A 2 21.43 10.30 -42.33
CA TYR A 2 21.18 9.27 -41.31
C TYR A 2 19.77 9.49 -40.78
N LYS A 3 18.85 8.55 -41.04
CA LYS A 3 17.57 8.51 -40.35
C LYS A 3 17.84 8.11 -38.88
N ARG A 4 17.72 9.06 -37.95
CA ARG A 4 17.76 8.76 -36.53
C ARG A 4 16.42 8.11 -36.16
N GLN A 5 16.49 6.90 -35.66
CA GLN A 5 15.32 6.21 -35.07
C GLN A 5 15.29 6.53 -33.59
N VAL A 6 14.15 7.04 -33.09
CA VAL A 6 13.91 7.26 -31.66
C VAL A 6 13.04 6.13 -31.19
N LEU A 7 13.54 5.35 -30.23
CA LEU A 7 12.77 4.34 -29.52
C LEU A 7 12.33 4.94 -28.17
N HIS A 8 11.04 4.93 -27.91
CA HIS A 8 10.48 5.37 -26.63
C HIS A 8 10.35 4.17 -25.70
N PHE A 9 11.04 4.20 -24.56
CA PHE A 9 10.90 3.23 -23.49
C PHE A 9 10.26 3.94 -22.29
N PRO A 10 8.96 3.77 -22.03
CA PRO A 10 8.33 4.32 -20.84
C PRO A 10 8.91 3.64 -19.60
N VAL A 11 9.20 4.44 -18.57
CA VAL A 11 9.69 3.97 -17.27
C VAL A 11 8.87 4.62 -16.17
N ALA A 12 8.68 3.91 -15.05
CA ALA A 12 8.04 4.43 -13.85
C ALA A 12 8.85 4.00 -12.62
N ASP A 13 8.78 4.82 -11.58
CA ASP A 13 9.51 4.66 -10.31
C ASP A 13 8.70 3.94 -9.22
N GLY A 14 7.58 3.34 -9.60
CA GLY A 14 6.63 2.74 -8.65
C GLY A 14 5.45 3.66 -8.28
N GLY A 15 5.43 4.87 -8.84
CA GLY A 15 4.35 5.86 -8.68
C GLY A 15 3.34 5.87 -9.83
N GLU A 16 2.86 7.08 -10.18
CA GLU A 16 1.87 7.29 -11.23
C GLU A 16 2.36 6.81 -12.60
N GLY A 17 1.49 6.11 -13.34
CA GLY A 17 1.77 5.57 -14.67
C GLY A 17 2.38 4.16 -14.69
N ILE A 18 2.68 3.57 -13.54
CA ILE A 18 3.24 2.21 -13.49
C ILE A 18 2.24 1.16 -13.99
N LEU A 19 0.95 1.38 -13.80
CA LEU A 19 -0.09 0.45 -14.22
C LEU A 19 -0.06 0.19 -15.71
N GLU A 20 0.00 1.25 -16.53
CA GLU A 20 0.02 1.15 -17.99
C GLU A 20 1.28 0.41 -18.46
N ILE A 21 2.44 0.78 -17.90
CA ILE A 21 3.73 0.19 -18.26
C ILE A 21 3.76 -1.30 -17.94
N LEU A 22 3.31 -1.69 -16.75
CA LEU A 22 3.27 -3.10 -16.37
C LEU A 22 2.22 -3.87 -17.17
N THR A 23 1.05 -3.27 -17.43
CA THR A 23 0.00 -3.93 -18.21
C THR A 23 0.48 -4.23 -19.63
N ASP A 24 1.19 -3.30 -20.27
CA ASP A 24 1.79 -3.51 -21.58
C ASP A 24 2.90 -4.57 -21.53
N ALA A 25 3.81 -4.48 -20.57
CA ALA A 25 4.93 -5.42 -20.41
C ALA A 25 4.48 -6.86 -20.13
N PHE A 26 3.36 -7.04 -19.46
CA PHE A 26 2.76 -8.36 -19.16
C PHE A 26 1.70 -8.79 -20.19
N HIS A 27 1.59 -8.09 -21.30
CA HIS A 27 0.57 -8.31 -22.35
C HIS A 27 -0.84 -8.45 -21.79
N GLY A 28 -1.10 -7.73 -20.70
CA GLY A 28 -2.31 -7.81 -19.91
C GLY A 28 -3.41 -6.87 -20.40
N HIS A 29 -4.43 -6.76 -19.57
CA HIS A 29 -5.53 -5.83 -19.77
C HIS A 29 -5.94 -5.19 -18.44
N THR A 30 -6.60 -4.03 -18.50
CA THR A 30 -7.12 -3.36 -17.31
C THR A 30 -8.52 -3.83 -16.98
N VAL A 31 -8.82 -3.93 -15.69
CA VAL A 31 -10.12 -4.32 -15.14
C VAL A 31 -10.67 -3.16 -14.32
N PRO A 32 -11.78 -2.55 -14.73
CA PRO A 32 -12.43 -1.50 -13.95
C PRO A 32 -13.17 -2.08 -12.74
N LEU A 33 -13.17 -1.34 -11.63
CA LEU A 33 -13.99 -1.64 -10.46
C LEU A 33 -14.38 -0.36 -9.74
N VAL A 34 -15.37 -0.48 -8.83
CA VAL A 34 -15.74 0.58 -7.89
C VAL A 34 -15.15 0.23 -6.52
N ALA A 35 -14.31 1.10 -5.98
CA ALA A 35 -13.66 0.92 -4.69
C ALA A 35 -13.60 2.24 -3.91
N HIS A 36 -13.18 2.20 -2.64
CA HIS A 36 -13.14 3.37 -1.78
C HIS A 36 -11.83 4.16 -1.94
N ASN A 37 -11.94 5.48 -2.10
CA ASN A 37 -10.80 6.39 -2.05
C ASN A 37 -10.27 6.56 -0.62
N PRO A 38 -9.18 7.32 -0.37
CA PRO A 38 -8.62 7.49 0.97
C PRO A 38 -9.58 8.05 2.03
N LEU A 39 -10.67 8.69 1.62
CA LEU A 39 -11.71 9.23 2.50
C LEU A 39 -12.99 8.38 2.52
N MET A 40 -12.90 7.12 2.15
CA MET A 40 -14.02 6.15 2.13
C MET A 40 -15.18 6.56 1.22
N GLN A 41 -14.91 7.32 0.16
CA GLN A 41 -15.87 7.64 -0.89
C GLN A 41 -15.68 6.66 -2.05
N LYS A 42 -16.78 6.12 -2.60
CA LYS A 42 -16.72 5.22 -3.75
C LYS A 42 -16.32 5.98 -5.01
N ILE A 43 -15.33 5.46 -5.71
CA ILE A 43 -14.87 5.96 -7.00
C ILE A 43 -14.68 4.81 -7.97
N THR A 44 -14.74 5.09 -9.26
CA THR A 44 -14.32 4.15 -10.29
C THR A 44 -12.81 4.21 -10.42
N THR A 45 -12.17 3.05 -10.37
CA THR A 45 -10.73 2.86 -10.57
C THR A 45 -10.49 1.63 -11.43
N GLN A 46 -9.24 1.27 -11.65
CA GLN A 46 -8.86 0.07 -12.40
C GLN A 46 -7.53 -0.49 -11.90
N TYR A 47 -7.31 -1.76 -12.16
CA TYR A 47 -6.04 -2.46 -12.00
C TYR A 47 -5.77 -3.32 -13.25
N GLY A 48 -4.57 -3.85 -13.39
CA GLY A 48 -4.19 -4.71 -14.51
C GLY A 48 -4.22 -6.18 -14.12
N ILE A 49 -4.47 -7.03 -15.11
CA ILE A 49 -4.26 -8.48 -15.00
C ILE A 49 -3.37 -8.89 -16.18
N SER A 50 -2.32 -9.68 -15.92
CA SER A 50 -1.44 -10.27 -16.93
C SER A 50 -2.20 -11.17 -17.92
N GLU A 51 -1.61 -11.46 -19.08
CA GLU A 51 -2.21 -12.32 -20.11
C GLU A 51 -2.62 -13.69 -19.57
N ASP A 52 -1.83 -14.30 -18.69
CA ASP A 52 -2.09 -15.60 -18.08
C ASP A 52 -3.15 -15.57 -16.97
N GLY A 53 -3.66 -14.38 -16.62
CA GLY A 53 -4.67 -14.18 -15.57
C GLY A 53 -4.17 -14.37 -14.14
N ARG A 54 -2.87 -14.58 -13.90
CA ARG A 54 -2.33 -14.97 -12.59
C ARG A 54 -1.71 -13.82 -11.81
N THR A 55 -1.28 -12.76 -12.51
CA THR A 55 -0.63 -11.60 -11.90
C THR A 55 -1.52 -10.38 -11.93
N ALA A 56 -1.79 -9.79 -10.78
CA ALA A 56 -2.45 -8.50 -10.65
C ALA A 56 -1.41 -7.37 -10.59
N LEU A 57 -1.64 -6.32 -11.37
CA LEU A 57 -0.80 -5.14 -11.49
C LEU A 57 -1.55 -3.96 -10.89
N VAL A 58 -1.02 -3.39 -9.80
CA VAL A 58 -1.75 -2.41 -9.01
C VAL A 58 -0.92 -1.13 -8.81
N GLU A 59 -1.55 -0.01 -9.07
CA GLU A 59 -1.00 1.31 -8.80
C GLU A 59 -1.75 1.95 -7.62
N MET A 60 -1.07 2.08 -6.48
CA MET A 60 -1.66 2.62 -5.25
C MET A 60 -2.16 4.06 -5.43
N ALA A 61 -1.49 4.87 -6.26
CA ALA A 61 -1.87 6.26 -6.51
C ALA A 61 -3.29 6.40 -7.06
N ARG A 62 -3.79 5.41 -7.81
CA ARG A 62 -5.13 5.44 -8.43
C ARG A 62 -6.28 5.19 -7.47
N ILE A 63 -6.01 4.66 -6.28
CA ILE A 63 -7.07 4.34 -5.31
C ILE A 63 -6.80 4.93 -3.92
N SER A 64 -5.53 5.09 -3.55
CA SER A 64 -5.12 5.59 -2.24
C SER A 64 -4.12 6.76 -2.35
N GLY A 65 -4.09 7.44 -3.52
CA GLY A 65 -3.09 8.43 -3.87
C GLY A 65 -3.46 9.88 -3.56
N LEU A 66 -2.40 10.70 -3.50
CA LEU A 66 -2.49 12.17 -3.34
C LEU A 66 -3.30 12.87 -4.45
N PRO A 67 -3.26 12.45 -5.74
CA PRO A 67 -4.06 13.08 -6.78
C PRO A 67 -5.57 13.01 -6.56
N LEU A 68 -6.05 12.05 -5.77
CA LEU A 68 -7.47 11.90 -5.44
C LEU A 68 -7.97 12.94 -4.43
N LEU A 69 -7.06 13.67 -3.78
CA LEU A 69 -7.39 14.58 -2.70
C LEU A 69 -6.88 16.01 -2.98
N PRO A 70 -7.77 17.02 -2.96
CA PRO A 70 -7.31 18.40 -2.96
C PRO A 70 -6.46 18.66 -1.71
N PRO A 71 -5.45 19.54 -1.77
CA PRO A 71 -4.54 19.81 -0.65
C PRO A 71 -5.25 20.09 0.69
N SER A 72 -6.38 20.78 0.66
CA SER A 72 -7.19 21.13 1.83
C SER A 72 -7.85 19.93 2.53
N ARG A 73 -7.92 18.78 1.87
CA ARG A 73 -8.52 17.55 2.41
C ARG A 73 -7.48 16.47 2.74
N ARG A 74 -6.21 16.75 2.55
CA ARG A 74 -5.13 15.84 2.91
C ARG A 74 -4.94 15.81 4.41
N ASN A 75 -5.14 14.64 5.01
CA ASN A 75 -4.95 14.43 6.43
C ASN A 75 -4.63 12.94 6.69
N PRO A 76 -3.36 12.58 6.90
CA PRO A 76 -2.96 11.17 7.04
C PRO A 76 -3.45 10.50 8.34
N MET A 77 -3.98 11.27 9.28
CA MET A 77 -4.69 10.71 10.45
C MET A 77 -6.02 10.04 10.04
N LEU A 78 -6.67 10.55 8.98
CA LEU A 78 -8.00 10.13 8.56
C LEU A 78 -8.00 9.28 7.28
N THR A 79 -6.99 9.45 6.43
CA THR A 79 -6.91 8.72 5.16
C THR A 79 -6.55 7.25 5.38
N THR A 80 -7.12 6.38 4.55
CA THR A 80 -6.97 4.93 4.67
C THR A 80 -6.61 4.28 3.33
N SER A 81 -5.84 3.21 3.41
CA SER A 81 -5.49 2.34 2.29
C SER A 81 -6.56 1.28 1.97
N TYR A 82 -7.77 1.40 2.52
CA TYR A 82 -8.85 0.40 2.39
C TYR A 82 -9.13 -0.01 0.94
N GLY A 83 -9.25 0.95 0.03
CA GLY A 83 -9.52 0.68 -1.38
C GLY A 83 -8.44 -0.13 -2.08
N LEU A 84 -7.18 -0.04 -1.66
CA LEU A 84 -6.13 -0.93 -2.16
C LEU A 84 -6.43 -2.38 -1.79
N GLY A 85 -6.90 -2.64 -0.58
CA GLY A 85 -7.32 -3.98 -0.16
C GLY A 85 -8.53 -4.51 -0.93
N GLU A 86 -9.49 -3.62 -1.31
CA GLU A 86 -10.62 -4.02 -2.16
C GLU A 86 -10.15 -4.47 -3.55
N ILE A 87 -9.17 -3.78 -4.15
CA ILE A 87 -8.56 -4.20 -5.43
C ILE A 87 -7.90 -5.58 -5.27
N ILE A 88 -7.14 -5.78 -4.20
CA ILE A 88 -6.47 -7.07 -3.94
C ILE A 88 -7.51 -8.18 -3.75
N ALA A 89 -8.56 -7.96 -2.97
CA ALA A 89 -9.63 -8.93 -2.76
C ALA A 89 -10.33 -9.31 -4.08
N GLU A 90 -10.64 -8.32 -4.93
CA GLU A 90 -11.25 -8.55 -6.24
C GLU A 90 -10.33 -9.37 -7.15
N ALA A 91 -9.05 -9.05 -7.20
CA ALA A 91 -8.07 -9.80 -7.99
C ALA A 91 -7.87 -11.24 -7.47
N LEU A 92 -7.87 -11.45 -6.15
CA LEU A 92 -7.86 -12.79 -5.55
C LEU A 92 -9.09 -13.61 -5.97
N ASN A 93 -10.29 -12.99 -5.97
CA ASN A 93 -11.54 -13.61 -6.42
C ASN A 93 -11.51 -13.99 -7.90
N LYS A 94 -10.78 -13.22 -8.72
CA LYS A 94 -10.56 -13.53 -10.16
C LYS A 94 -9.48 -14.59 -10.41
N GLY A 95 -8.83 -15.08 -9.36
CA GLY A 95 -7.82 -16.14 -9.47
C GLY A 95 -6.37 -15.66 -9.49
N CYS A 96 -6.11 -14.35 -9.41
CA CYS A 96 -4.74 -13.85 -9.27
C CYS A 96 -4.12 -14.34 -7.96
N ARG A 97 -2.82 -14.67 -8.02
CA ARG A 97 -2.03 -15.12 -6.86
C ARG A 97 -0.68 -14.38 -6.76
N HIS A 98 -0.31 -13.65 -7.80
CA HIS A 98 0.87 -12.82 -7.81
C HIS A 98 0.44 -11.36 -7.92
N PHE A 99 1.02 -10.49 -7.10
CA PHE A 99 0.69 -9.07 -7.07
C PHE A 99 1.96 -8.25 -7.27
N ILE A 100 1.93 -7.32 -8.21
CA ILE A 100 2.96 -6.29 -8.36
C ILE A 100 2.29 -4.95 -8.03
N ILE A 101 2.72 -4.31 -6.95
CA ILE A 101 2.09 -3.10 -6.43
C ILE A 101 3.10 -1.96 -6.41
N GLY A 102 2.82 -0.92 -7.20
CA GLY A 102 3.51 0.36 -7.10
C GLY A 102 2.91 1.18 -5.94
N ILE A 103 3.73 1.56 -4.97
CA ILE A 103 3.29 2.25 -3.75
C ILE A 103 3.57 3.75 -3.73
N GLY A 104 4.18 4.29 -4.79
CA GLY A 104 4.45 5.72 -4.92
C GLY A 104 3.17 6.57 -4.93
N GLY A 105 3.30 7.86 -4.59
CA GLY A 105 2.19 8.83 -4.63
C GLY A 105 1.08 8.63 -3.59
N SER A 106 1.26 7.81 -2.55
CA SER A 106 0.23 7.51 -1.55
C SER A 106 -0.17 8.73 -0.70
N ALA A 107 -1.48 8.84 -0.37
CA ALA A 107 -2.04 9.85 0.52
C ALA A 107 -2.22 9.36 1.97
N THR A 108 -1.84 8.14 2.26
CA THR A 108 -2.15 7.43 3.51
C THR A 108 -0.88 7.22 4.37
N ASN A 109 -1.06 7.16 5.68
CA ASN A 109 -0.02 6.78 6.64
C ASN A 109 -0.62 5.87 7.72
N ASP A 110 -1.26 4.80 7.28
CA ASP A 110 -2.01 3.87 8.13
C ASP A 110 -1.33 2.49 8.26
N ALA A 111 -0.03 2.40 7.93
CA ALA A 111 0.73 1.14 7.94
C ALA A 111 0.07 0.00 7.12
N GLY A 112 -0.79 0.34 6.16
CA GLY A 112 -1.55 -0.65 5.40
C GLY A 112 -2.71 -1.28 6.17
N LEU A 113 -3.06 -0.78 7.37
CA LEU A 113 -4.15 -1.36 8.17
C LEU A 113 -5.48 -1.32 7.42
N GLY A 114 -5.77 -0.24 6.69
CA GLY A 114 -6.97 -0.17 5.86
C GLY A 114 -7.02 -1.24 4.79
N MET A 115 -5.91 -1.47 4.09
CA MET A 115 -5.77 -2.55 3.11
C MET A 115 -6.05 -3.92 3.75
N LEU A 116 -5.47 -4.18 4.91
CA LEU A 116 -5.69 -5.42 5.65
C LEU A 116 -7.14 -5.55 6.12
N GLN A 117 -7.80 -4.45 6.55
CA GLN A 117 -9.22 -4.47 6.90
C GLN A 117 -10.11 -4.91 5.73
N ALA A 118 -9.87 -4.41 4.53
CA ALA A 118 -10.60 -4.83 3.35
C ALA A 118 -10.37 -6.32 2.99
N LEU A 119 -9.22 -6.87 3.40
CA LEU A 119 -8.87 -8.29 3.25
C LEU A 119 -9.40 -9.17 4.40
N GLY A 120 -10.16 -8.60 5.35
CA GLY A 120 -10.82 -9.34 6.43
C GLY A 120 -10.10 -9.34 7.77
N PHE A 121 -8.97 -8.65 7.91
CA PHE A 121 -8.34 -8.46 9.22
C PHE A 121 -9.17 -7.50 10.08
N ARG A 122 -9.21 -7.73 11.38
CA ARG A 122 -9.87 -6.85 12.34
C ARG A 122 -8.88 -6.42 13.41
N PHE A 123 -8.92 -5.14 13.77
CA PHE A 123 -8.01 -4.54 14.75
C PHE A 123 -8.81 -4.07 15.96
N PHE A 124 -8.36 -4.44 17.16
CA PHE A 124 -9.03 -4.14 18.41
C PHE A 124 -8.11 -3.35 19.34
N ASP A 125 -8.70 -2.48 20.16
CA ASP A 125 -7.98 -1.79 21.23
C ASP A 125 -7.91 -2.64 22.53
N HIS A 126 -7.28 -2.09 23.57
CA HIS A 126 -7.13 -2.75 24.87
C HIS A 126 -8.46 -3.08 25.58
N ASP A 127 -9.53 -2.36 25.24
CA ASP A 127 -10.88 -2.61 25.74
C ASP A 127 -11.66 -3.60 24.86
N ASN A 128 -10.98 -4.27 23.95
CA ASN A 128 -11.55 -5.21 22.96
C ASN A 128 -12.62 -4.56 22.06
N LYS A 129 -12.48 -3.26 21.80
CA LYS A 129 -13.35 -2.51 20.90
C LYS A 129 -12.75 -2.51 19.49
N LEU A 130 -13.59 -2.81 18.50
CA LEU A 130 -13.19 -2.77 17.09
C LEU A 130 -12.81 -1.34 16.69
N LEU A 131 -11.63 -1.20 16.09
CA LEU A 131 -11.10 0.07 15.62
C LEU A 131 -11.60 0.39 14.20
N GLY A 132 -11.76 1.69 13.93
CA GLY A 132 -12.07 2.22 12.60
C GLY A 132 -10.87 2.20 11.65
N SER A 133 -10.65 3.27 10.89
CA SER A 133 -9.61 3.39 9.87
C SER A 133 -8.77 4.65 10.02
N GLY A 134 -7.74 4.76 9.17
CA GLY A 134 -6.82 5.89 9.11
C GLY A 134 -5.63 5.77 10.06
N GLY A 135 -4.64 6.66 9.91
CA GLY A 135 -3.43 6.65 10.72
C GLY A 135 -3.68 6.86 12.22
N GLN A 136 -4.78 7.51 12.58
CA GLN A 136 -5.16 7.76 13.98
C GLN A 136 -5.35 6.51 14.83
N ILE A 137 -5.55 5.33 14.23
CA ILE A 137 -5.76 4.09 15.00
C ILE A 137 -4.47 3.38 15.34
N LEU A 138 -3.35 3.71 14.71
CA LEU A 138 -2.08 2.97 14.80
C LEU A 138 -1.62 2.73 16.24
N SER A 139 -1.67 3.77 17.10
CA SER A 139 -1.25 3.69 18.50
C SER A 139 -2.24 2.97 19.40
N ARG A 140 -3.44 2.67 18.91
CA ARG A 140 -4.52 2.06 19.68
C ARG A 140 -4.67 0.56 19.46
N VAL A 141 -4.04 0.03 18.41
CA VAL A 141 -4.12 -1.41 18.09
C VAL A 141 -3.45 -2.21 19.19
N ALA A 142 -4.20 -3.08 19.85
CA ALA A 142 -3.73 -4.00 20.87
C ALA A 142 -3.81 -5.47 20.44
N ALA A 143 -4.77 -5.80 19.56
CA ALA A 143 -4.95 -7.16 19.05
C ALA A 143 -5.35 -7.17 17.57
N ILE A 144 -4.93 -8.23 16.88
CA ILE A 144 -5.23 -8.48 15.47
C ILE A 144 -6.00 -9.80 15.38
N ASP A 145 -7.19 -9.77 14.79
CA ASP A 145 -7.97 -10.96 14.51
C ASP A 145 -7.90 -11.27 13.01
N THR A 146 -7.55 -12.50 12.71
CA THR A 146 -7.36 -13.02 11.35
C THR A 146 -8.42 -14.04 10.95
N THR A 147 -9.46 -14.24 11.74
CA THR A 147 -10.45 -15.32 11.50
C THR A 147 -11.29 -15.14 10.24
N ALA A 148 -11.45 -13.90 9.78
CA ALA A 148 -12.24 -13.55 8.58
C ALA A 148 -11.37 -13.17 7.36
N VAL A 149 -10.07 -13.45 7.41
CA VAL A 149 -9.13 -13.12 6.33
C VAL A 149 -9.48 -13.89 5.06
N HIS A 150 -9.37 -13.21 3.91
CA HIS A 150 -9.62 -13.80 2.61
C HIS A 150 -8.78 -15.08 2.40
N PRO A 151 -9.39 -16.25 2.18
CA PRO A 151 -8.69 -17.54 2.23
C PRO A 151 -7.56 -17.65 1.20
N ALA A 152 -7.74 -17.10 0.00
CA ALA A 152 -6.74 -17.13 -1.05
C ALA A 152 -5.51 -16.23 -0.77
N LEU A 153 -5.53 -15.43 0.30
CA LEU A 153 -4.39 -14.58 0.67
C LEU A 153 -3.16 -15.41 1.09
N SER A 154 -3.38 -16.59 1.69
CA SER A 154 -2.29 -17.51 2.08
C SER A 154 -1.52 -18.09 0.90
N GLU A 155 -2.11 -18.08 -0.30
CA GLU A 155 -1.49 -18.58 -1.54
C GLU A 155 -0.88 -17.43 -2.37
N ALA A 156 -1.06 -16.18 -1.94
CA ALA A 156 -0.65 -15.01 -2.70
C ALA A 156 0.79 -14.59 -2.40
N SER A 157 1.46 -14.09 -3.41
CA SER A 157 2.78 -13.45 -3.30
C SER A 157 2.71 -11.99 -3.72
N PHE A 158 3.49 -11.14 -3.04
CA PHE A 158 3.49 -9.70 -3.26
C PHE A 158 4.89 -9.21 -3.60
N THR A 159 4.99 -8.48 -4.71
CA THR A 159 6.18 -7.73 -5.10
C THR A 159 5.85 -6.24 -5.02
N ILE A 160 6.61 -5.51 -4.24
CA ILE A 160 6.41 -4.06 -4.08
C ILE A 160 7.41 -3.33 -4.97
N ALA A 161 6.89 -2.55 -5.93
CA ALA A 161 7.68 -1.61 -6.72
C ALA A 161 7.84 -0.31 -5.93
N CYS A 162 9.04 -0.10 -5.41
CA CYS A 162 9.39 1.04 -4.57
C CYS A 162 10.85 1.42 -4.79
N ASP A 163 11.12 2.72 -4.88
CA ASP A 163 12.45 3.28 -5.10
C ASP A 163 13.07 3.88 -3.83
N VAL A 164 12.36 3.83 -2.70
CA VAL A 164 12.82 4.35 -1.40
C VAL A 164 13.20 3.22 -0.45
N ASP A 165 14.16 3.48 0.43
CA ASP A 165 14.73 2.55 1.40
C ASP A 165 14.50 2.98 2.87
N ASN A 166 13.54 3.85 3.09
CA ASN A 166 13.22 4.36 4.41
C ASN A 166 12.74 3.23 5.33
N PRO A 167 13.24 3.16 6.57
CA PRO A 167 12.75 2.22 7.56
C PRO A 167 11.28 2.48 7.91
N PHE A 168 10.62 1.49 8.46
CA PHE A 168 9.21 1.57 8.82
C PHE A 168 8.92 2.71 9.79
N TYR A 169 9.80 2.92 10.79
CA TYR A 169 9.77 4.05 11.74
C TYR A 169 11.20 4.47 12.14
N GLY A 170 11.32 5.56 12.90
CA GLY A 170 12.58 6.08 13.39
C GLY A 170 12.98 7.41 12.73
N PRO A 171 14.17 7.96 13.00
CA PRO A 171 14.58 9.29 12.51
C PRO A 171 14.52 9.45 10.98
N ARG A 172 14.74 8.38 10.24
CA ARG A 172 14.62 8.32 8.78
C ARG A 172 13.39 7.51 8.34
N GLY A 173 12.46 7.26 9.26
CA GLY A 173 11.25 6.46 9.02
C GLY A 173 10.31 7.10 8.01
N ALA A 174 9.48 6.26 7.37
CA ALA A 174 8.56 6.68 6.32
C ALA A 174 7.63 7.82 6.77
N THR A 175 7.14 7.80 8.00
CA THR A 175 6.28 8.86 8.55
C THR A 175 7.00 10.20 8.58
N ARG A 176 8.21 10.27 9.15
CA ARG A 176 8.96 11.52 9.28
C ARG A 176 9.33 12.15 7.94
N ILE A 177 9.57 11.32 6.94
CA ILE A 177 9.96 11.79 5.59
C ILE A 177 8.74 12.17 4.75
N PHE A 178 7.65 11.40 4.81
CA PHE A 178 6.57 11.52 3.83
C PHE A 178 5.25 12.05 4.39
N ALA A 179 5.03 12.12 5.72
CA ALA A 179 3.74 12.54 6.26
C ALA A 179 3.41 14.01 5.94
N GLY A 180 4.41 14.89 5.89
CA GLY A 180 4.22 16.31 5.58
C GLY A 180 3.57 16.55 4.21
N GLN A 181 4.01 15.86 3.15
CA GLN A 181 3.39 15.97 1.81
C GLN A 181 1.95 15.42 1.77
N LYS A 182 1.60 14.56 2.73
CA LYS A 182 0.26 14.00 2.91
C LYS A 182 -0.65 14.88 3.77
N GLY A 183 -0.17 16.07 4.17
CA GLY A 183 -0.92 17.06 4.95
C GLY A 183 -0.79 16.93 6.47
N ALA A 184 0.20 16.21 6.97
CA ALA A 184 0.45 16.14 8.41
C ALA A 184 1.07 17.44 8.93
N THR A 185 0.57 17.91 10.08
CA THR A 185 1.29 18.89 10.91
C THR A 185 2.44 18.23 11.67
N PRO A 186 3.36 19.00 12.27
CA PRO A 186 4.39 18.42 13.13
C PRO A 186 3.82 17.51 14.25
N GLU A 187 2.75 17.94 14.91
CA GLU A 187 2.07 17.19 15.97
C GLU A 187 1.48 15.88 15.44
N MET A 188 0.83 15.92 14.26
CA MET A 188 0.33 14.71 13.59
C MET A 188 1.47 13.76 13.24
N THR A 189 2.61 14.29 12.79
CA THR A 189 3.78 13.48 12.44
C THR A 189 4.31 12.74 13.67
N GLU A 190 4.42 13.40 14.82
CA GLU A 190 4.85 12.72 16.06
C GLU A 190 3.84 11.67 16.52
N HIS A 191 2.55 11.95 16.41
CA HIS A 191 1.50 10.99 16.75
C HIS A 191 1.54 9.76 15.84
N LEU A 192 1.66 9.96 14.52
CA LEU A 192 1.77 8.88 13.55
C LEU A 192 3.04 8.06 13.75
N GLU A 193 4.17 8.71 14.04
CA GLU A 193 5.44 8.03 14.29
C GLU A 193 5.36 7.14 15.54
N ALA A 194 4.79 7.65 16.63
CA ALA A 194 4.53 6.84 17.83
C ALA A 194 3.58 5.66 17.51
N GLY A 195 2.57 5.90 16.68
CA GLY A 195 1.66 4.88 16.19
C GLY A 195 2.36 3.80 15.35
N MET A 196 3.29 4.18 14.47
CA MET A 196 4.08 3.23 13.69
C MET A 196 4.96 2.34 14.58
N GLN A 197 5.54 2.90 15.64
CA GLN A 197 6.30 2.12 16.63
C GLN A 197 5.40 1.14 17.39
N ALA A 198 4.22 1.59 17.84
CA ALA A 198 3.28 0.77 18.57
C ALA A 198 2.78 -0.41 17.73
N ILE A 199 2.32 -0.16 16.50
CA ILE A 199 1.83 -1.22 15.62
C ILE A 199 2.93 -2.20 15.21
N ALA A 200 4.17 -1.75 15.04
CA ALA A 200 5.31 -2.63 14.76
C ALA A 200 5.52 -3.65 15.88
N ALA A 201 5.37 -3.23 17.14
CA ALA A 201 5.47 -4.13 18.29
C ALA A 201 4.34 -5.18 18.30
N VAL A 202 3.09 -4.76 18.01
CA VAL A 202 1.94 -5.68 17.94
C VAL A 202 2.11 -6.68 16.82
N ILE A 203 2.55 -6.24 15.62
CA ILE A 203 2.81 -7.14 14.50
C ILE A 203 3.92 -8.13 14.84
N ALA A 204 5.03 -7.67 15.46
CA ALA A 204 6.13 -8.55 15.86
C ALA A 204 5.66 -9.63 16.86
N GLN A 205 4.82 -9.26 17.81
CA GLN A 205 4.23 -10.23 18.77
C GLN A 205 3.31 -11.24 18.09
N THR A 206 2.52 -10.79 17.11
CA THR A 206 1.53 -11.64 16.43
C THR A 206 2.17 -12.58 15.41
N THR A 207 3.21 -12.13 14.68
CA THR A 207 3.79 -12.86 13.54
C THR A 207 5.18 -13.43 13.82
N GLY A 208 5.84 -13.01 14.89
CA GLY A 208 7.25 -13.31 15.16
C GLY A 208 8.24 -12.54 14.28
N ASN A 209 7.77 -11.65 13.40
CA ASN A 209 8.61 -10.88 12.48
C ASN A 209 8.86 -9.45 13.02
N CYS A 210 10.11 -9.01 12.96
CA CYS A 210 10.50 -7.66 13.35
C CYS A 210 10.47 -6.72 12.15
N LEU A 211 9.70 -5.62 12.25
CA LEU A 211 9.60 -4.58 11.22
C LEU A 211 10.65 -3.47 11.33
N LEU A 212 11.68 -3.64 12.17
CA LEU A 212 12.77 -2.67 12.32
C LEU A 212 13.68 -2.60 11.08
N TYR A 213 13.77 -3.70 10.36
CA TYR A 213 14.59 -3.77 9.16
C TYR A 213 13.75 -3.47 7.92
N THR A 214 14.31 -2.61 7.07
CA THR A 214 13.78 -2.30 5.74
C THR A 214 13.37 -3.58 5.01
N SER A 215 12.27 -3.52 4.26
CA SER A 215 12.02 -4.50 3.21
C SER A 215 13.31 -4.63 2.38
N PRO A 216 13.86 -5.83 2.19
CA PRO A 216 15.05 -6.00 1.38
C PRO A 216 14.75 -5.49 -0.02
N SER A 217 15.39 -4.38 -0.39
CA SER A 217 15.38 -3.92 -1.78
C SER A 217 16.06 -4.98 -2.64
N PRO A 218 15.63 -5.20 -3.89
CA PRO A 218 16.36 -6.05 -4.83
C PRO A 218 17.84 -5.69 -4.97
N ARG A 219 18.26 -4.47 -4.59
CA ARG A 219 19.65 -4.03 -4.51
C ARG A 219 20.40 -4.66 -3.33
N ASP A 220 19.71 -4.93 -2.22
CA ASP A 220 20.34 -5.49 -1.00
C ASP A 220 20.55 -6.99 -1.11
N MET A 221 19.74 -7.69 -1.91
CA MET A 221 19.90 -9.14 -2.17
C MET A 221 21.17 -9.49 -2.96
N ARG A 222 21.87 -8.53 -3.56
CA ARG A 222 23.14 -8.76 -4.27
C ARG A 222 24.39 -8.69 -3.41
N ARG A 223 24.29 -8.39 -2.10
CA ARG A 223 25.44 -8.28 -1.18
C ARG A 223 25.69 -9.49 -0.27
N SER A 224 24.88 -10.51 -0.34
CA SER A 224 25.14 -11.77 0.39
C SER A 224 25.69 -12.83 -0.57
N ARG A 225 26.95 -12.68 -0.96
CA ARG A 225 27.85 -13.73 -1.46
C ARG A 225 29.20 -13.58 -0.79
#